data_d708460c139ef4460be47835b733475c
#
_entry.id   d708460c139ef4460be47835b733475c
#
_cell.length_a   1.000
_cell.length_b   1.000
_cell.length_c   1.000
_cell.angle_alpha   90.00
_cell.angle_beta   90.00
_cell.angle_gamma   90.00
#
_symmetry.space_group_name_H-M   'P 1'
#
loop_
_entity.id
_entity.type
_entity.pdbx_description
1 polymer ?
#
loop_
_entity_poly.entity_id
_entity_poly.type
_entity_poly.pdbx_seq_one_letter_code
_entity_poly.pdbx_strand_id
1 'polypeptide(L)'
;LIALLGGLFVGGSSRLLAPEPTTPRAVFWKAVQEARKTALRAEHEIRLKFDAEKKQFYLVDGLAPTTVSADGFTREERPLKTFPISPETAQDLTVEFLGGSGRGASTILVGGMLLESRPVPHVPFYGDGTCRAFRVQFARLGSVSTVTVDPWTCAELPPPPDPNAPSF
;
A
#
# COMPACT_ATOMS: atom_id res chain seq x y z
N LEU A 1 -15.20 3.09 48.35
CA LEU A 1 -15.34 2.05 47.30
C LEU A 1 -15.62 2.65 45.90
N ILE A 2 -16.31 3.78 45.81
CA ILE A 2 -16.66 4.47 44.55
C ILE A 2 -15.44 5.15 43.90
N ALA A 3 -14.46 5.57 44.66
CA ALA A 3 -13.23 6.20 44.18
C ALA A 3 -12.28 5.21 43.44
N LEU A 4 -12.35 3.93 43.77
CA LEU A 4 -11.50 2.89 43.19
C LEU A 4 -11.97 2.44 41.76
N LEU A 5 -13.25 2.58 41.46
CA LEU A 5 -13.83 2.28 40.16
C LEU A 5 -13.60 3.38 39.11
N GLY A 6 -13.47 4.65 39.56
CA GLY A 6 -13.19 5.77 38.66
C GLY A 6 -11.77 5.76 38.08
N GLY A 7 -10.79 5.22 38.81
CA GLY A 7 -9.40 5.17 38.39
C GLY A 7 -9.10 4.15 37.26
N LEU A 8 -9.93 3.12 37.13
CA LEU A 8 -9.76 2.07 36.11
C LEU A 8 -10.25 2.50 34.70
N PHE A 9 -11.18 3.44 34.64
CA PHE A 9 -11.69 3.94 33.35
C PHE A 9 -10.81 5.02 32.72
N VAL A 10 -10.00 5.74 33.46
CA VAL A 10 -9.11 6.78 32.94
C VAL A 10 -7.82 6.17 32.34
N GLY A 11 -7.39 5.01 32.85
CA GLY A 11 -6.21 4.31 32.31
C GLY A 11 -6.43 3.53 31.03
N GLY A 12 -7.68 3.27 30.66
CA GLY A 12 -8.04 2.47 29.46
C GLY A 12 -8.22 3.28 28.17
N SER A 13 -8.50 4.57 28.27
CA SER A 13 -8.80 5.42 27.11
C SER A 13 -7.55 5.96 26.40
N SER A 14 -6.39 5.94 27.01
CA SER A 14 -5.14 6.37 26.37
C SER A 14 -4.61 5.39 25.29
N ARG A 15 -5.14 4.17 25.22
CA ARG A 15 -4.80 3.20 24.15
C ARG A 15 -5.65 3.35 22.89
N LEU A 16 -6.70 4.18 22.91
CA LEU A 16 -7.54 4.43 21.74
C LEU A 16 -6.99 5.52 20.81
N LEU A 17 -5.99 6.26 21.24
CA LEU A 17 -5.21 7.18 20.43
C LEU A 17 -3.92 6.46 20.00
N ALA A 18 -4.04 5.41 19.17
CA ALA A 18 -2.87 4.89 18.48
C ALA A 18 -2.25 6.06 17.70
N PRO A 19 -0.96 6.36 17.89
CA PRO A 19 -0.31 7.43 17.15
C PRO A 19 -0.52 7.20 15.66
N GLU A 20 -0.87 8.26 14.94
CA GLU A 20 -1.03 8.17 13.48
C GLU A 20 0.26 7.58 12.88
N PRO A 21 0.14 6.71 11.88
CA PRO A 21 1.31 6.10 11.28
C PRO A 21 2.21 7.17 10.66
N THR A 22 3.39 7.35 11.19
CA THR A 22 4.35 8.39 10.79
C THR A 22 5.32 7.91 9.72
N THR A 23 5.56 6.59 9.63
CA THR A 23 6.47 6.04 8.64
C THR A 23 5.78 5.83 7.29
N PRO A 24 6.50 6.03 6.15
CA PRO A 24 5.94 5.81 4.82
C PRO A 24 5.35 4.40 4.64
N ARG A 25 6.00 3.38 5.23
CA ARG A 25 5.53 2.00 5.22
C ARG A 25 4.22 1.82 6.01
N ALA A 26 4.07 2.47 7.15
CA ALA A 26 2.84 2.39 7.94
C ALA A 26 1.68 3.09 7.21
N VAL A 27 1.93 4.24 6.58
CA VAL A 27 0.94 4.94 5.75
C VAL A 27 0.54 4.09 4.55
N PHE A 28 1.50 3.43 3.90
CA PHE A 28 1.23 2.49 2.81
C PHE A 28 0.30 1.35 3.25
N TRP A 29 0.57 0.72 4.40
CA TRP A 29 -0.29 -0.36 4.90
C TRP A 29 -1.69 0.11 5.25
N LYS A 30 -1.83 1.32 5.80
CA LYS A 30 -3.14 1.95 6.01
C LYS A 30 -3.89 2.13 4.68
N ALA A 31 -3.18 2.57 3.65
CA ALA A 31 -3.76 2.73 2.31
C ALA A 31 -4.16 1.40 1.66
N VAL A 32 -3.34 0.35 1.78
CA VAL A 32 -3.64 -1.02 1.30
C VAL A 32 -4.90 -1.58 1.96
N GLN A 33 -4.98 -1.48 3.29
CA GLN A 33 -6.15 -1.97 4.04
C GLN A 33 -7.43 -1.23 3.62
N GLU A 34 -7.34 0.07 3.44
CA GLU A 34 -8.51 0.86 3.01
C GLU A 34 -8.87 0.60 1.55
N ALA A 35 -7.88 0.40 0.66
CA ALA A 35 -8.11 0.02 -0.73
C ALA A 35 -8.90 -1.30 -0.83
N ARG A 36 -8.43 -2.32 -0.11
CA ARG A 36 -9.11 -3.62 -0.03
C ARG A 36 -10.54 -3.50 0.52
N LYS A 37 -10.71 -2.79 1.63
CA LYS A 37 -12.01 -2.56 2.26
C LYS A 37 -12.98 -1.82 1.33
N THR A 38 -12.47 -0.82 0.61
CA THR A 38 -13.26 -0.04 -0.34
C THR A 38 -13.66 -0.90 -1.53
N ALA A 39 -12.74 -1.70 -2.10
CA ALA A 39 -13.01 -2.61 -3.20
C ALA A 39 -14.07 -3.65 -2.84
N LEU A 40 -13.97 -4.28 -1.65
CA LEU A 40 -14.97 -5.22 -1.14
C LEU A 40 -16.36 -4.59 -1.00
N ARG A 41 -16.45 -3.32 -0.55
CA ARG A 41 -17.74 -2.64 -0.38
C ARG A 41 -18.33 -2.17 -1.70
N ALA A 42 -17.47 -1.78 -2.62
CA ALA A 42 -17.88 -1.28 -3.92
C ALA A 42 -18.17 -2.41 -4.93
N GLU A 43 -17.73 -3.65 -4.61
CA GLU A 43 -17.81 -4.82 -5.47
C GLU A 43 -17.16 -4.64 -6.86
N HIS A 44 -16.18 -3.71 -6.95
CA HIS A 44 -15.44 -3.45 -8.17
C HIS A 44 -14.00 -3.02 -7.88
N GLU A 45 -13.22 -2.83 -8.95
CA GLU A 45 -11.81 -2.47 -8.88
C GLU A 45 -11.61 -1.08 -8.26
N ILE A 46 -10.71 -1.01 -7.27
CA ILE A 46 -10.15 0.23 -6.71
C ILE A 46 -8.65 0.24 -6.98
N ARG A 47 -8.12 1.36 -7.41
CA ARG A 47 -6.70 1.53 -7.72
C ARG A 47 -5.99 2.33 -6.65
N LEU A 48 -4.90 1.77 -6.13
CA LEU A 48 -3.97 2.48 -5.25
C LEU A 48 -2.87 3.12 -6.11
N LYS A 49 -2.65 4.40 -5.92
CA LYS A 49 -1.63 5.21 -6.60
C LYS A 49 -0.77 5.95 -5.59
N PHE A 50 0.39 6.41 -6.04
CA PHE A 50 1.27 7.30 -5.29
C PHE A 50 1.49 8.59 -6.06
N ASP A 51 1.29 9.71 -5.38
CA ASP A 51 1.58 11.05 -5.88
C ASP A 51 2.96 11.47 -5.37
N ALA A 52 3.93 11.55 -6.29
CA ALA A 52 5.31 11.87 -5.95
C ALA A 52 5.50 13.36 -5.57
N GLU A 53 4.64 14.25 -6.06
CA GLU A 53 4.72 15.69 -5.76
C GLU A 53 4.14 15.98 -4.37
N LYS A 54 2.94 15.43 -4.09
CA LYS A 54 2.25 15.62 -2.81
C LYS A 54 2.71 14.65 -1.72
N LYS A 55 3.57 13.68 -2.08
CA LYS A 55 4.07 12.63 -1.17
C LYS A 55 2.94 11.94 -0.40
N GLN A 56 1.95 11.44 -1.15
CA GLN A 56 0.78 10.78 -0.58
C GLN A 56 0.35 9.57 -1.40
N PHE A 57 -0.19 8.58 -0.72
CA PHE A 57 -0.96 7.53 -1.40
C PHE A 57 -2.40 8.00 -1.58
N TYR A 58 -3.04 7.53 -2.64
CA TYR A 58 -4.46 7.84 -2.87
C TYR A 58 -5.16 6.71 -3.59
N LEU A 59 -6.47 6.62 -3.37
CA LEU A 59 -7.36 5.66 -3.99
C LEU A 59 -8.17 6.34 -5.07
N VAL A 60 -8.34 5.65 -6.19
CA VAL A 60 -9.24 6.06 -7.26
C VAL A 60 -10.15 4.91 -7.66
N ASP A 61 -11.32 5.27 -8.17
CA ASP A 61 -12.27 4.31 -8.72
C ASP A 61 -11.71 3.69 -10.01
N GLY A 62 -11.65 2.36 -10.07
CA GLY A 62 -11.17 1.64 -11.25
C GLY A 62 -12.11 1.73 -12.45
N LEU A 63 -13.39 2.01 -12.22
CA LEU A 63 -14.39 2.23 -13.26
C LEU A 63 -14.39 3.66 -13.80
N ALA A 64 -13.74 4.61 -13.09
CA ALA A 64 -13.64 5.98 -13.56
C ALA A 64 -12.93 5.99 -14.92
N PRO A 65 -13.57 6.56 -15.97
CA PRO A 65 -12.94 6.60 -17.27
C PRO A 65 -11.64 7.42 -17.16
N THR A 66 -10.55 6.83 -17.62
CA THR A 66 -9.32 7.59 -17.88
C THR A 66 -9.60 8.45 -19.10
N THR A 67 -10.31 9.54 -18.92
CA THR A 67 -10.63 10.45 -20.01
C THR A 67 -9.37 11.23 -20.34
N VAL A 68 -8.71 10.83 -21.40
CA VAL A 68 -7.84 11.72 -22.15
C VAL A 68 -8.80 12.73 -22.79
N SER A 69 -8.80 13.97 -22.32
CA SER A 69 -9.54 15.04 -22.94
C SER A 69 -9.04 15.22 -24.37
N ALA A 70 -9.93 15.56 -25.31
CA ALA A 70 -9.56 15.80 -26.72
C ALA A 70 -8.45 16.87 -26.85
N ASP A 71 -8.26 17.68 -25.84
CA ASP A 71 -7.22 18.72 -25.74
C ASP A 71 -5.88 18.22 -25.18
N GLY A 72 -5.71 16.90 -25.00
CA GLY A 72 -4.46 16.32 -24.48
C GLY A 72 -4.22 16.53 -22.98
N PHE A 73 -5.13 17.18 -22.27
CA PHE A 73 -5.05 17.33 -20.81
C PHE A 73 -5.60 16.10 -20.12
N THR A 74 -4.78 15.45 -19.31
CA THR A 74 -5.21 14.38 -18.43
C THR A 74 -6.16 14.98 -17.40
N ARG A 75 -7.44 14.61 -17.45
CA ARG A 75 -8.40 15.04 -16.44
C ARG A 75 -7.92 14.47 -15.10
N GLU A 76 -7.70 15.33 -14.11
CA GLU A 76 -7.30 14.89 -12.78
C GLU A 76 -8.30 13.85 -12.27
N GLU A 77 -7.79 12.64 -12.03
CA GLU A 77 -8.58 11.59 -11.40
C GLU A 77 -8.95 12.06 -10.00
N ARG A 78 -10.24 12.13 -9.73
CA ARG A 78 -10.72 12.55 -8.40
C ARG A 78 -10.40 11.44 -7.38
N PRO A 79 -9.56 11.70 -6.38
CA PRO A 79 -9.25 10.71 -5.37
C PRO A 79 -10.48 10.43 -4.49
N LEU A 80 -10.75 9.15 -4.24
CA LEU A 80 -11.76 8.71 -3.27
C LEU A 80 -11.28 8.98 -1.84
N LYS A 81 -9.98 8.76 -1.61
CA LYS A 81 -9.34 8.95 -0.31
C LYS A 81 -7.83 9.17 -0.49
N THR A 82 -7.25 9.98 0.38
CA THR A 82 -5.82 10.29 0.38
C THR A 82 -5.19 9.94 1.72
N PHE A 83 -3.89 9.58 1.67
CA PHE A 83 -3.08 9.19 2.83
C PHE A 83 -1.74 9.93 2.73
N PRO A 84 -1.65 11.13 3.32
CA PRO A 84 -0.44 11.92 3.28
C PRO A 84 0.66 11.28 4.14
N ILE A 85 1.90 11.37 3.65
CA ILE A 85 3.08 11.00 4.42
C ILE A 85 3.56 12.25 5.14
N SER A 86 3.99 12.11 6.40
CA SER A 86 4.51 13.23 7.19
C SER A 86 5.69 13.90 6.44
N PRO A 87 5.73 15.24 6.34
CA PRO A 87 6.80 15.95 5.66
C PRO A 87 8.20 15.57 6.14
N GLU A 88 8.36 15.27 7.42
CA GLU A 88 9.63 14.86 8.02
C GLU A 88 10.15 13.53 7.46
N THR A 89 9.23 12.60 7.14
CA THR A 89 9.56 11.27 6.62
C THR A 89 9.46 11.20 5.10
N ALA A 90 8.83 12.20 4.48
CA ALA A 90 8.64 12.30 3.03
C ALA A 90 9.84 12.90 2.29
N GLN A 91 10.77 13.52 3.01
CA GLN A 91 11.96 14.14 2.40
C GLN A 91 12.80 13.07 1.72
N ASP A 92 13.18 13.32 0.46
CA ASP A 92 13.96 12.42 -0.41
C ASP A 92 13.35 11.01 -0.58
N LEU A 93 12.04 10.88 -0.29
CA LEU A 93 11.32 9.62 -0.46
C LEU A 93 10.90 9.44 -1.92
N THR A 94 11.26 8.29 -2.47
CA THR A 94 10.72 7.77 -3.73
C THR A 94 9.96 6.48 -3.44
N VAL A 95 8.77 6.34 -4.01
CA VAL A 95 7.95 5.14 -3.88
C VAL A 95 7.63 4.63 -5.27
N GLU A 96 7.93 3.36 -5.53
CA GLU A 96 7.63 2.71 -6.79
C GLU A 96 6.85 1.41 -6.55
N PHE A 97 5.80 1.22 -7.33
CA PHE A 97 5.12 -0.08 -7.40
C PHE A 97 5.76 -0.91 -8.50
N LEU A 98 6.14 -2.14 -8.17
CA LEU A 98 6.75 -3.08 -9.07
C LEU A 98 5.82 -4.26 -9.28
N GLY A 99 5.36 -4.48 -10.49
CA GLY A 99 4.43 -5.55 -10.83
C GLY A 99 4.80 -6.28 -12.10
N GLY A 100 4.31 -7.51 -12.27
CA GLY A 100 4.40 -8.20 -13.55
C GLY A 100 3.47 -7.57 -14.59
N SER A 101 3.95 -7.33 -15.80
CA SER A 101 3.12 -6.91 -16.92
C SER A 101 2.47 -8.15 -17.56
N GLY A 102 1.16 -8.34 -17.33
CA GLY A 102 0.38 -9.34 -18.05
C GLY A 102 -0.62 -10.08 -17.16
N ARG A 103 -1.73 -10.50 -17.74
CA ARG A 103 -2.66 -11.48 -17.18
C ARG A 103 -1.88 -12.78 -16.95
N GLY A 104 -1.64 -13.14 -15.69
CA GLY A 104 -0.93 -14.37 -15.33
C GLY A 104 0.57 -14.23 -15.09
N ALA A 105 1.15 -13.04 -15.15
CA ALA A 105 2.50 -12.80 -14.65
C ALA A 105 2.51 -12.79 -13.12
N SER A 106 2.25 -13.92 -12.54
CA SER A 106 2.63 -14.26 -11.20
C SER A 106 4.15 -14.33 -11.21
N THR A 107 4.81 -13.27 -10.76
CA THR A 107 6.24 -13.34 -10.50
C THR A 107 6.42 -14.10 -9.19
N ILE A 108 6.14 -15.37 -9.26
CA ILE A 108 6.52 -16.31 -8.23
C ILE A 108 8.00 -16.56 -8.44
N LEU A 109 8.75 -16.38 -7.41
CA LEU A 109 10.13 -16.81 -7.35
C LEU A 109 10.16 -18.34 -7.47
N VAL A 110 10.20 -18.85 -8.69
CA VAL A 110 10.41 -20.27 -8.94
C VAL A 110 11.91 -20.45 -9.19
N GLY A 111 12.60 -21.07 -8.24
CA GLY A 111 14.00 -21.40 -8.42
C GLY A 111 15.00 -20.26 -8.36
N GLY A 112 14.69 -19.15 -7.65
CA GLY A 112 15.66 -18.06 -7.45
C GLY A 112 15.81 -17.10 -8.65
N MET A 113 15.06 -17.25 -9.72
CA MET A 113 15.05 -16.31 -10.82
C MET A 113 14.04 -15.19 -10.60
N LEU A 114 14.52 -13.96 -10.55
CA LEU A 114 13.72 -12.76 -10.61
C LEU A 114 13.09 -12.64 -12.00
N LEU A 115 11.81 -12.91 -12.13
CA LEU A 115 11.08 -12.45 -13.29
C LEU A 115 10.94 -10.92 -13.21
N GLU A 116 11.22 -10.25 -14.32
CA GLU A 116 11.31 -8.80 -14.45
C GLU A 116 10.10 -8.08 -13.85
N SER A 117 10.30 -7.46 -12.69
CA SER A 117 9.34 -6.52 -12.11
C SER A 117 9.50 -5.18 -12.83
N ARG A 118 8.43 -4.73 -13.47
CA ARG A 118 8.41 -3.41 -14.10
C ARG A 118 7.67 -2.42 -13.20
N PRO A 119 8.07 -1.14 -13.19
CA PRO A 119 7.28 -0.11 -12.55
C PRO A 119 5.87 -0.07 -13.12
N VAL A 120 4.88 -0.03 -12.23
CA VAL A 120 3.47 0.09 -12.60
C VAL A 120 2.89 1.36 -11.98
N PRO A 121 2.03 2.11 -12.70
CA PRO A 121 1.53 3.39 -12.23
C PRO A 121 0.50 3.26 -11.10
N HIS A 122 -0.08 2.08 -10.92
CA HIS A 122 -1.07 1.80 -9.89
C HIS A 122 -1.17 0.30 -9.61
N VAL A 123 -1.77 -0.01 -8.47
CA VAL A 123 -2.08 -1.39 -8.06
C VAL A 123 -3.59 -1.54 -7.95
N PRO A 124 -4.21 -2.48 -8.69
CA PRO A 124 -5.63 -2.78 -8.58
C PRO A 124 -5.92 -3.69 -7.38
N PHE A 125 -7.00 -3.36 -6.66
CA PHE A 125 -7.67 -4.15 -5.65
C PHE A 125 -9.05 -4.51 -6.18
N TYR A 126 -9.43 -5.77 -6.08
CA TYR A 126 -10.64 -6.28 -6.70
C TYR A 126 -11.79 -6.42 -5.69
N GLY A 127 -13.04 -6.46 -6.21
CA GLY A 127 -14.24 -6.57 -5.39
C GLY A 127 -14.35 -7.87 -4.59
N ASP A 128 -13.57 -8.89 -4.90
CA ASP A 128 -13.44 -10.13 -4.13
C ASP A 128 -12.45 -10.05 -2.96
N GLY A 129 -11.82 -8.90 -2.76
CA GLY A 129 -10.84 -8.66 -1.69
C GLY A 129 -9.41 -9.09 -2.00
N THR A 130 -9.15 -9.52 -3.22
CA THR A 130 -7.80 -9.81 -3.72
C THR A 130 -7.14 -8.54 -4.30
N CYS A 131 -5.85 -8.61 -4.55
CA CYS A 131 -5.14 -7.59 -5.29
C CYS A 131 -4.22 -8.21 -6.34
N ARG A 132 -3.70 -7.41 -7.25
CA ARG A 132 -2.62 -7.87 -8.14
C ARG A 132 -1.37 -8.15 -7.31
N ALA A 133 -0.63 -9.21 -7.65
CA ALA A 133 0.68 -9.45 -7.06
C ALA A 133 1.63 -8.30 -7.38
N PHE A 134 2.20 -7.68 -6.36
CA PHE A 134 3.11 -6.55 -6.53
C PHE A 134 4.11 -6.45 -5.37
N ARG A 135 5.13 -5.67 -5.60
CA ARG A 135 6.07 -5.19 -4.58
C ARG A 135 6.02 -3.68 -4.55
N VAL A 136 6.28 -3.11 -3.40
CA VAL A 136 6.50 -1.67 -3.27
C VAL A 136 7.92 -1.44 -2.80
N GLN A 137 8.59 -0.52 -3.44
CA GLN A 137 9.95 -0.11 -3.14
C GLN A 137 9.93 1.31 -2.58
N PHE A 138 10.52 1.46 -1.41
CA PHE A 138 10.74 2.74 -0.75
C PHE A 138 12.22 3.05 -0.82
N ALA A 139 12.61 4.10 -1.52
CA ALA A 139 13.98 4.59 -1.56
C ALA A 139 14.05 5.92 -0.82
N ARG A 140 15.01 6.04 0.11
CA ARG A 140 15.23 7.25 0.88
C ARG A 140 16.71 7.36 1.27
N LEU A 141 17.36 8.48 0.98
CA LEU A 141 18.76 8.76 1.37
C LEU A 141 19.73 7.61 1.05
N GLY A 142 19.58 6.98 -0.12
CA GLY A 142 20.42 5.86 -0.55
C GLY A 142 20.06 4.51 0.06
N SER A 143 19.11 4.45 0.98
CA SER A 143 18.57 3.20 1.52
C SER A 143 17.34 2.79 0.71
N VAL A 144 17.25 1.51 0.35
CA VAL A 144 16.13 0.93 -0.39
C VAL A 144 15.51 -0.19 0.44
N SER A 145 14.22 -0.10 0.66
CA SER A 145 13.43 -1.14 1.33
C SER A 145 12.33 -1.62 0.40
N THR A 146 12.21 -2.93 0.24
CA THR A 146 11.21 -3.55 -0.62
C THR A 146 10.26 -4.39 0.22
N VAL A 147 8.97 -4.23 -0.03
CA VAL A 147 7.89 -4.97 0.61
C VAL A 147 7.15 -5.76 -0.47
N THR A 148 6.96 -7.06 -0.24
CA THR A 148 6.18 -7.94 -1.13
C THR A 148 4.78 -8.11 -0.55
N VAL A 149 3.76 -7.94 -1.38
CA VAL A 149 2.35 -8.05 -0.99
C VAL A 149 1.77 -9.34 -1.54
N ASP A 150 1.15 -10.12 -0.66
CA ASP A 150 0.40 -11.31 -1.03
C ASP A 150 -0.89 -10.92 -1.76
N PRO A 151 -1.15 -11.44 -2.97
CA PRO A 151 -2.32 -11.07 -3.75
C PRO A 151 -3.65 -11.52 -3.14
N TRP A 152 -3.66 -12.56 -2.33
CA TRP A 152 -4.89 -13.11 -1.75
C TRP A 152 -5.33 -12.40 -0.48
N THR A 153 -4.36 -12.13 0.39
CA THR A 153 -4.63 -11.52 1.70
C THR A 153 -4.39 -10.01 1.71
N CYS A 154 -3.69 -9.49 0.70
CA CYS A 154 -3.17 -8.12 0.64
C CYS A 154 -2.34 -7.77 1.89
N ALA A 155 -1.66 -8.76 2.46
CA ALA A 155 -0.77 -8.64 3.59
C ALA A 155 0.69 -8.73 3.13
N GLU A 156 1.60 -8.43 4.04
CA GLU A 156 3.03 -8.58 3.76
C GLU A 156 3.44 -10.05 3.72
N LEU A 157 4.13 -10.42 2.65
CA LEU A 157 4.83 -11.70 2.61
C LEU A 157 6.16 -11.58 3.35
N PRO A 158 6.46 -12.50 4.27
CA PRO A 158 7.77 -12.52 4.90
C PRO A 158 8.87 -12.72 3.83
N PRO A 159 10.06 -12.16 4.06
CA PRO A 159 11.19 -12.42 3.16
C PRO A 159 11.45 -13.94 3.11
N PRO A 160 11.91 -14.46 1.95
CA PRO A 160 12.27 -15.86 1.85
C PRO A 160 13.31 -16.20 2.91
N PRO A 161 13.26 -17.41 3.47
CA PRO A 161 14.26 -17.84 4.44
C PRO A 161 15.67 -17.75 3.82
N ASP A 162 16.61 -17.24 4.60
CA ASP A 162 18.00 -17.15 4.17
C ASP A 162 18.52 -18.57 3.89
N PRO A 163 18.95 -18.90 2.66
CA PRO A 163 19.47 -20.22 2.33
C PRO A 163 20.74 -20.57 3.12
N ASN A 164 21.40 -19.59 3.72
CA ASN A 164 22.58 -19.77 4.55
C ASN A 164 22.28 -19.73 6.06
N ALA A 165 21.00 -19.60 6.45
CA ALA A 165 20.65 -19.66 7.85
C ALA A 165 20.94 -21.08 8.41
N PRO A 166 21.63 -21.19 9.56
CA PRO A 166 21.90 -22.50 10.16
C PRO A 166 20.57 -23.20 10.49
N SER A 167 20.40 -24.39 9.93
CA SER A 167 19.28 -25.26 10.28
C SER A 167 19.48 -25.73 11.72
N PHE A 168 18.60 -25.33 12.63
CA PHE A 168 18.57 -25.88 14.00
C PHE A 168 17.74 -27.15 14.04
#